data_e5d66d5366f7f000f86b61838eaebf8e
#
_entry.id   e5d66d5366f7f000f86b61838eaebf8e
#
_cell.length_a   1.000
_cell.length_b   1.000
_cell.length_c   1.000
_cell.angle_alpha   90.00
_cell.angle_beta   90.00
_cell.angle_gamma   90.00
#
_symmetry.space_group_name_H-M   'P 1'
#
loop_
_entity.id
_entity.type
_entity.pdbx_description
1 polymer ?
#
loop_
_entity_poly.entity_id
_entity_poly.type
_entity_poly.pdbx_seq_one_letter_code
_entity_poly.pdbx_strand_id
1 'polypeptide(L)'
;MASIFKKFPVMIHQLAFLAAQFIILFVCGVGYSGSLAYIGAISTVLAILISLRWDIEIMVNKVRALSESLLDASVTIGFMTFLILLINIIAGSPISIHIFIAAIAIAIHELLVSILFVHSLFYIYAFFRTLPAFSLISLALLGFKPEVIWPLSFLLSASCLVIYFADLV
;
A
#
# COMPACT_ATOMS: atom_id res chain seq x y z
N MET A 1 -13.42 -6.12 -25.68
CA MET A 1 -11.97 -5.96 -25.45
C MET A 1 -11.62 -5.00 -24.28
N ALA A 2 -12.29 -3.87 -24.10
CA ALA A 2 -12.00 -2.92 -23.01
C ALA A 2 -12.03 -3.50 -21.56
N SER A 3 -12.80 -4.56 -21.31
CA SER A 3 -12.90 -5.18 -19.97
C SER A 3 -11.65 -5.97 -19.55
N ILE A 4 -10.92 -6.55 -20.51
CA ILE A 4 -9.72 -7.36 -20.22
C ILE A 4 -8.55 -6.43 -19.85
N PHE A 5 -8.39 -5.30 -20.54
CA PHE A 5 -7.33 -4.33 -20.27
C PHE A 5 -7.42 -3.69 -18.87
N LYS A 6 -8.65 -3.56 -18.31
CA LYS A 6 -8.82 -3.04 -16.94
C LYS A 6 -8.47 -4.05 -15.85
N LYS A 7 -8.54 -5.36 -16.13
CA LYS A 7 -8.19 -6.41 -15.17
C LYS A 7 -6.70 -6.74 -15.16
N PHE A 8 -6.01 -6.47 -16.26
CA PHE A 8 -4.61 -6.80 -16.44
C PHE A 8 -3.67 -6.15 -15.39
N PRO A 9 -3.79 -4.86 -15.05
CA PRO A 9 -2.96 -4.24 -14.01
C PRO A 9 -3.11 -4.89 -12.63
N VAL A 10 -4.34 -5.31 -12.27
CA VAL A 10 -4.60 -5.98 -10.98
C VAL A 10 -3.94 -7.35 -10.94
N MET A 11 -4.01 -8.11 -12.05
CA MET A 11 -3.37 -9.42 -12.14
C MET A 11 -1.85 -9.32 -12.05
N ILE A 12 -1.23 -8.35 -12.73
CA ILE A 12 0.22 -8.12 -12.67
C ILE A 12 0.66 -7.86 -11.23
N HIS A 13 -0.05 -6.99 -10.52
CA HIS A 13 0.24 -6.67 -9.13
C HIS A 13 0.20 -7.92 -8.24
N GLN A 14 -0.86 -8.72 -8.33
CA GLN A 14 -1.00 -9.95 -7.54
C GLN A 14 0.12 -10.95 -7.84
N LEU A 15 0.45 -11.14 -9.13
CA LEU A 15 1.53 -12.02 -9.56
C LEU A 15 2.89 -11.52 -9.07
N ALA A 16 3.14 -10.20 -9.11
CA ALA A 16 4.38 -9.60 -8.63
C ALA A 16 4.57 -9.83 -7.12
N PHE A 17 3.52 -9.63 -6.31
CA PHE A 17 3.58 -9.92 -4.88
C PHE A 17 3.74 -11.40 -4.57
N LEU A 18 3.06 -12.27 -5.31
CA LEU A 18 3.22 -13.72 -5.17
C LEU A 18 4.66 -14.13 -5.51
N ALA A 19 5.20 -13.65 -6.63
CA ALA A 19 6.57 -13.92 -7.03
C ALA A 19 7.58 -13.39 -5.99
N ALA A 20 7.35 -12.18 -5.45
CA ALA A 20 8.19 -11.61 -4.40
C ALA A 20 8.22 -12.51 -3.14
N GLN A 21 7.06 -13.01 -2.71
CA GLN A 21 6.96 -13.92 -1.57
C GLN A 21 7.73 -15.23 -1.80
N PHE A 22 7.61 -15.82 -3.00
CA PHE A 22 8.38 -17.02 -3.34
C PHE A 22 9.89 -16.76 -3.35
N ILE A 23 10.35 -15.67 -3.97
CA ILE A 23 11.77 -15.32 -3.99
C ILE A 23 12.30 -15.15 -2.58
N ILE A 24 11.59 -14.40 -1.72
CA ILE A 24 11.99 -14.18 -0.33
C ILE A 24 12.00 -15.49 0.46
N LEU A 25 11.02 -16.37 0.23
CA LEU A 25 10.98 -17.69 0.86
C LEU A 25 12.23 -18.53 0.52
N PHE A 26 12.61 -18.57 -0.75
CA PHE A 26 13.76 -19.34 -1.19
C PHE A 26 15.10 -18.74 -0.72
N VAL A 27 15.21 -17.44 -0.67
CA VAL A 27 16.48 -16.76 -0.34
C VAL A 27 16.64 -16.57 1.16
N CYS A 28 15.58 -16.10 1.85
CA CYS A 28 15.65 -15.72 3.27
C CYS A 28 15.12 -16.80 4.22
N GLY A 29 14.47 -17.82 3.70
CA GLY A 29 13.95 -18.96 4.46
C GLY A 29 12.55 -18.76 5.04
N VAL A 30 12.00 -19.85 5.59
CA VAL A 30 10.58 -19.93 6.03
C VAL A 30 10.27 -18.99 7.17
N GLY A 31 11.15 -18.85 8.18
CA GLY A 31 10.93 -18.00 9.35
C GLY A 31 10.82 -16.52 8.97
N TYR A 32 11.71 -16.06 8.10
CA TYR A 32 11.70 -14.69 7.60
C TYR A 32 10.45 -14.40 6.76
N SER A 33 10.15 -15.29 5.81
CA SER A 33 8.96 -15.16 4.94
C SER A 33 7.65 -15.21 5.74
N GLY A 34 7.57 -16.07 6.77
CA GLY A 34 6.42 -16.15 7.66
C GLY A 34 6.18 -14.85 8.45
N SER A 35 7.25 -14.28 9.03
CA SER A 35 7.17 -12.99 9.72
C SER A 35 6.74 -11.87 8.80
N LEU A 36 7.30 -11.84 7.59
CA LEU A 36 6.96 -10.84 6.58
C LEU A 36 5.48 -10.96 6.14
N ALA A 37 4.99 -12.17 5.91
CA ALA A 37 3.60 -12.43 5.55
C ALA A 37 2.63 -12.04 6.67
N TYR A 38 2.97 -12.33 7.93
CA TYR A 38 2.18 -11.94 9.11
C TYR A 38 2.04 -10.42 9.22
N ILE A 39 3.17 -9.71 9.17
CA ILE A 39 3.18 -8.24 9.22
C ILE A 39 2.35 -7.66 8.08
N GLY A 40 2.55 -8.16 6.86
CA GLY A 40 1.83 -7.72 5.68
C GLY A 40 0.33 -7.94 5.78
N ALA A 41 -0.10 -9.09 6.26
CA ALA A 41 -1.52 -9.41 6.41
C ALA A 41 -2.21 -8.46 7.41
N ILE A 42 -1.64 -8.26 8.60
CA ILE A 42 -2.21 -7.37 9.62
C ILE A 42 -2.17 -5.92 9.14
N SER A 43 -1.05 -5.47 8.58
CA SER A 43 -0.93 -4.10 8.05
C SER A 43 -1.94 -3.82 6.94
N THR A 44 -2.21 -4.79 6.06
CA THR A 44 -3.21 -4.63 4.99
C THR A 44 -4.63 -4.53 5.57
N VAL A 45 -4.99 -5.34 6.55
CA VAL A 45 -6.30 -5.24 7.22
C VAL A 45 -6.45 -3.88 7.90
N LEU A 46 -5.43 -3.44 8.64
CA LEU A 46 -5.44 -2.12 9.26
C LEU A 46 -5.50 -0.98 8.23
N ALA A 47 -4.78 -1.10 7.11
CA ALA A 47 -4.83 -0.10 6.04
C ALA A 47 -6.24 0.06 5.47
N ILE A 48 -6.97 -1.06 5.29
CA ILE A 48 -8.37 -1.03 4.85
C ILE A 48 -9.26 -0.31 5.89
N LEU A 49 -9.06 -0.58 7.17
CA LEU A 49 -9.79 0.10 8.25
C LEU A 49 -9.45 1.59 8.34
N ILE A 50 -8.17 1.95 8.20
CA ILE A 50 -7.70 3.34 8.25
C ILE A 50 -8.23 4.14 7.06
N SER A 51 -8.17 3.56 5.86
CA SER A 51 -8.60 4.25 4.64
C SER A 51 -10.12 4.24 4.44
N LEU A 52 -10.86 3.37 5.13
CA LEU A 52 -12.28 3.08 4.85
C LEU A 52 -12.56 2.90 3.35
N ARG A 53 -11.57 2.40 2.61
CA ARG A 53 -11.63 2.14 1.17
C ARG A 53 -11.88 3.39 0.32
N TRP A 54 -11.38 4.55 0.73
CA TRP A 54 -11.42 5.77 -0.08
C TRP A 54 -10.73 5.61 -1.45
N ASP A 55 -9.77 4.70 -1.54
CA ASP A 55 -9.14 4.30 -2.81
C ASP A 55 -10.17 3.83 -3.85
N ILE A 56 -11.18 3.06 -3.42
CA ILE A 56 -12.28 2.62 -4.28
C ILE A 56 -13.25 3.76 -4.58
N GLU A 57 -13.60 4.55 -3.57
CA GLU A 57 -14.50 5.70 -3.73
C GLU A 57 -13.98 6.66 -4.80
N ILE A 58 -12.70 6.99 -4.75
CA ILE A 58 -12.04 7.85 -5.75
C ILE A 58 -12.09 7.23 -7.14
N MET A 59 -11.90 5.91 -7.28
CA MET A 59 -11.94 5.24 -8.57
C MET A 59 -13.34 5.14 -9.18
N VAL A 60 -14.38 5.08 -8.36
CA VAL A 60 -15.76 4.86 -8.80
C VAL A 60 -16.53 6.17 -8.96
N ASN A 61 -16.38 7.09 -8.03
CA ASN A 61 -17.16 8.32 -7.99
C ASN A 61 -16.52 9.43 -8.81
N LYS A 62 -16.85 9.47 -10.10
CA LYS A 62 -16.35 10.49 -11.04
C LYS A 62 -17.04 11.85 -10.93
N VAL A 63 -18.10 11.96 -10.14
CA VAL A 63 -18.94 13.18 -10.06
C VAL A 63 -18.34 14.19 -9.09
N ARG A 64 -17.64 13.70 -8.07
CA ARG A 64 -17.04 14.57 -7.04
C ARG A 64 -15.68 15.10 -7.49
N ALA A 65 -15.39 16.35 -7.14
CA ALA A 65 -14.07 16.91 -7.41
C ALA A 65 -12.98 16.08 -6.70
N LEU A 66 -11.91 15.74 -7.43
CA LEU A 66 -10.82 14.90 -6.91
C LEU A 66 -10.18 15.52 -5.66
N SER A 67 -10.03 16.86 -5.63
CA SER A 67 -9.48 17.60 -4.49
C SER A 67 -10.30 17.44 -3.20
N GLU A 68 -11.64 17.47 -3.32
CA GLU A 68 -12.53 17.24 -2.17
C GLU A 68 -12.45 15.81 -1.66
N SER A 69 -12.44 14.83 -2.59
CA SER A 69 -12.31 13.43 -2.24
C SER A 69 -10.98 13.12 -1.56
N LEU A 70 -9.89 13.76 -2.00
CA LEU A 70 -8.57 13.62 -1.38
C LEU A 70 -8.51 14.27 0.01
N LEU A 71 -9.15 15.42 0.19
CA LEU A 71 -9.22 16.06 1.50
C LEU A 71 -9.97 15.18 2.50
N ASP A 72 -11.14 14.67 2.13
CA ASP A 72 -11.94 13.80 2.98
C ASP A 72 -11.22 12.48 3.28
N ALA A 73 -10.55 11.90 2.29
CA ALA A 73 -9.73 10.71 2.49
C ALA A 73 -8.59 10.97 3.49
N SER A 74 -7.90 12.11 3.37
CA SER A 74 -6.80 12.48 4.26
C SER A 74 -7.28 12.69 5.69
N VAL A 75 -8.41 13.39 5.88
CA VAL A 75 -9.05 13.59 7.19
C VAL A 75 -9.48 12.24 7.78
N THR A 76 -10.08 11.37 6.98
CA THR A 76 -10.51 10.04 7.41
C THR A 76 -9.32 9.18 7.84
N ILE A 77 -8.24 9.13 7.05
CA ILE A 77 -7.01 8.40 7.37
C ILE A 77 -6.43 8.91 8.69
N GLY A 78 -6.34 10.23 8.88
CA GLY A 78 -5.83 10.83 10.11
C GLY A 78 -6.69 10.48 11.33
N PHE A 79 -8.01 10.63 11.22
CA PHE A 79 -8.95 10.33 12.30
C PHE A 79 -8.94 8.82 12.67
N MET A 80 -9.03 7.93 11.68
CA MET A 80 -9.04 6.50 11.92
C MET A 80 -7.70 5.99 12.47
N THR A 81 -6.58 6.55 12.00
CA THR A 81 -5.26 6.24 12.56
C THR A 81 -5.21 6.61 14.04
N PHE A 82 -5.66 7.82 14.40
CA PHE A 82 -5.72 8.28 15.78
C PHE A 82 -6.61 7.37 16.64
N LEU A 83 -7.81 7.03 16.16
CA LEU A 83 -8.75 6.18 16.87
C LEU A 83 -8.18 4.77 17.13
N ILE A 84 -7.59 4.15 16.11
CA ILE A 84 -7.00 2.81 16.23
C ILE A 84 -5.79 2.82 17.18
N LEU A 85 -4.94 3.85 17.12
CA LEU A 85 -3.84 4.02 18.06
C LEU A 85 -4.35 4.19 19.49
N LEU A 86 -5.38 4.99 19.70
CA LEU A 86 -5.99 5.18 21.01
C LEU A 86 -6.53 3.86 21.58
N ILE A 87 -7.26 3.09 20.76
CA ILE A 87 -7.78 1.77 21.15
C ILE A 87 -6.62 0.82 21.50
N ASN A 88 -5.54 0.81 20.70
CA ASN A 88 -4.37 -0.03 20.94
C ASN A 88 -3.70 0.31 22.28
N ILE A 89 -3.60 1.61 22.62
CA ILE A 89 -3.05 2.05 23.91
C ILE A 89 -3.95 1.62 25.08
N ILE A 90 -5.28 1.86 24.97
CA ILE A 90 -6.24 1.52 26.04
C ILE A 90 -6.33 0.01 26.26
N ALA A 91 -6.31 -0.78 25.20
CA ALA A 91 -6.38 -2.24 25.29
C ALA A 91 -5.09 -2.88 25.80
N GLY A 92 -4.00 -2.12 25.95
CA GLY A 92 -2.69 -2.68 26.33
C GLY A 92 -2.20 -3.74 25.33
N SER A 93 -2.78 -3.78 24.14
CA SER A 93 -2.48 -4.77 23.13
C SER A 93 -1.31 -4.28 22.28
N PRO A 94 -0.22 -5.03 22.19
CA PRO A 94 0.96 -4.56 21.49
C PRO A 94 0.86 -4.84 20.00
N ILE A 95 -0.04 -4.18 19.29
CA ILE A 95 0.18 -4.08 17.83
C ILE A 95 1.43 -3.23 17.68
N SER A 96 2.48 -3.83 17.11
CA SER A 96 3.78 -3.17 16.94
C SER A 96 3.63 -1.86 16.14
N ILE A 97 4.36 -0.83 16.56
CA ILE A 97 4.39 0.46 15.84
C ILE A 97 4.76 0.31 14.37
N HIS A 98 5.59 -0.66 14.03
CA HIS A 98 5.97 -0.96 12.65
C HIS A 98 4.77 -1.40 11.79
N ILE A 99 3.83 -2.15 12.38
CA ILE A 99 2.60 -2.58 11.71
C ILE A 99 1.71 -1.36 11.42
N PHE A 100 1.60 -0.41 12.35
CA PHE A 100 0.86 0.83 12.12
C PHE A 100 1.49 1.69 11.05
N ILE A 101 2.81 1.87 11.08
CA ILE A 101 3.53 2.63 10.04
C ILE A 101 3.32 1.96 8.67
N ALA A 102 3.39 0.64 8.60
CA ALA A 102 3.13 -0.10 7.37
C ALA A 102 1.68 0.08 6.88
N ALA A 103 0.71 0.03 7.79
CA ALA A 103 -0.71 0.23 7.45
C ALA A 103 -0.98 1.63 6.89
N ILE A 104 -0.41 2.66 7.51
CA ILE A 104 -0.52 4.05 7.02
C ILE A 104 0.16 4.19 5.65
N ALA A 105 1.36 3.63 5.48
CA ALA A 105 2.08 3.66 4.22
C ALA A 105 1.30 2.96 3.09
N ILE A 106 0.69 1.81 3.36
CA ILE A 106 -0.19 1.12 2.42
C ILE A 106 -1.41 1.98 2.08
N ALA A 107 -2.10 2.56 3.08
CA ALA A 107 -3.28 3.38 2.86
C ALA A 107 -2.97 4.60 1.98
N ILE A 108 -1.89 5.32 2.26
CA ILE A 108 -1.43 6.46 1.45
C ILE A 108 -1.05 6.01 0.05
N HIS A 109 -0.30 4.93 -0.09
CA HIS A 109 0.11 4.41 -1.38
C HIS A 109 -1.11 4.06 -2.26
N GLU A 110 -2.08 3.29 -1.73
CA GLU A 110 -3.29 2.91 -2.47
C GLU A 110 -4.13 4.14 -2.86
N LEU A 111 -4.20 5.14 -1.98
CA LEU A 111 -4.87 6.41 -2.30
C LEU A 111 -4.19 7.13 -3.47
N LEU A 112 -2.87 7.28 -3.45
CA LEU A 112 -2.11 7.94 -4.51
C LEU A 112 -2.19 7.17 -5.83
N VAL A 113 -2.11 5.85 -5.79
CA VAL A 113 -2.21 4.99 -6.98
C VAL A 113 -3.62 5.08 -7.60
N SER A 114 -4.67 5.24 -6.79
CA SER A 114 -6.04 5.39 -7.29
C SER A 114 -6.23 6.63 -8.17
N ILE A 115 -5.47 7.70 -7.92
CA ILE A 115 -5.46 8.91 -8.73
C ILE A 115 -5.01 8.61 -10.17
N LEU A 116 -3.96 7.81 -10.33
CA LEU A 116 -3.47 7.39 -11.66
C LEU A 116 -4.54 6.62 -12.44
N PHE A 117 -5.31 5.80 -11.73
CA PHE A 117 -6.42 5.06 -12.35
C PHE A 117 -7.52 5.99 -12.86
N VAL A 118 -7.90 7.02 -12.08
CA VAL A 118 -8.89 8.02 -12.47
C VAL A 118 -8.46 8.77 -13.73
N HIS A 119 -7.19 9.12 -13.84
CA HIS A 119 -6.61 9.78 -15.00
C HIS A 119 -6.34 8.84 -16.19
N SER A 120 -6.78 7.58 -16.11
CA SER A 120 -6.61 6.57 -17.19
C SER A 120 -5.14 6.26 -17.52
N LEU A 121 -4.22 6.51 -16.60
CA LEU A 121 -2.79 6.23 -16.74
C LEU A 121 -2.49 4.76 -16.35
N PHE A 122 -3.13 3.80 -17.01
CA PHE A 122 -3.14 2.39 -16.60
C PHE A 122 -1.76 1.73 -16.54
N TYR A 123 -0.83 2.08 -17.42
CA TYR A 123 0.53 1.51 -17.40
C TYR A 123 1.34 2.05 -16.21
N ILE A 124 1.22 3.34 -15.94
CA ILE A 124 1.87 4.00 -14.80
C ILE A 124 1.25 3.49 -13.49
N TYR A 125 -0.08 3.36 -13.45
CA TYR A 125 -0.80 2.71 -12.36
C TYR A 125 -0.26 1.29 -12.09
N ALA A 126 -0.13 0.44 -13.13
CA ALA A 126 0.39 -0.92 -12.99
C ALA A 126 1.83 -0.91 -12.44
N PHE A 127 2.69 -0.03 -12.96
CA PHE A 127 4.07 0.12 -12.52
C PHE A 127 4.13 0.46 -11.03
N PHE A 128 3.49 1.55 -10.60
CA PHE A 128 3.55 1.98 -9.20
C PHE A 128 2.89 0.99 -8.25
N ARG A 129 1.86 0.29 -8.69
CA ARG A 129 1.21 -0.75 -7.88
C ARG A 129 2.10 -1.98 -7.70
N THR A 130 3.00 -2.28 -8.61
CA THR A 130 3.95 -3.39 -8.48
C THR A 130 5.26 -2.99 -7.81
N LEU A 131 5.59 -1.71 -7.75
CA LEU A 131 6.85 -1.20 -7.20
C LEU A 131 7.12 -1.67 -5.75
N PRO A 132 6.14 -1.71 -4.82
CA PRO A 132 6.37 -2.25 -3.49
C PRO A 132 6.85 -3.70 -3.49
N ALA A 133 6.38 -4.55 -4.42
CA ALA A 133 6.82 -5.95 -4.51
C ALA A 133 8.30 -6.05 -4.89
N PHE A 134 8.78 -5.23 -5.82
CA PHE A 134 10.21 -5.15 -6.16
C PHE A 134 11.05 -4.61 -5.02
N SER A 135 10.56 -3.57 -4.33
CA SER A 135 11.21 -3.02 -3.15
C SER A 135 11.32 -4.03 -2.02
N LEU A 136 10.27 -4.84 -1.79
CA LEU A 136 10.29 -5.93 -0.81
C LEU A 136 11.43 -6.92 -1.09
N ILE A 137 11.59 -7.37 -2.34
CA ILE A 137 12.67 -8.29 -2.73
C ILE A 137 14.04 -7.63 -2.48
N SER A 138 14.23 -6.41 -2.97
CA SER A 138 15.51 -5.69 -2.86
C SER A 138 15.93 -5.49 -1.41
N LEU A 139 14.99 -5.05 -0.56
CA LEU A 139 15.26 -4.82 0.86
C LEU A 139 15.51 -6.13 1.62
N ALA A 140 14.81 -7.21 1.26
CA ALA A 140 15.06 -8.52 1.85
C ALA A 140 16.45 -9.05 1.49
N LEU A 141 16.87 -8.91 0.23
CA LEU A 141 18.22 -9.28 -0.23
C LEU A 141 19.33 -8.45 0.42
N LEU A 142 19.06 -7.22 0.79
CA LEU A 142 19.95 -6.36 1.55
C LEU A 142 19.99 -6.69 3.05
N GLY A 143 19.23 -7.68 3.51
CA GLY A 143 19.24 -8.17 4.89
C GLY A 143 18.47 -7.30 5.88
N PHE A 144 17.56 -6.46 5.42
CA PHE A 144 16.69 -5.70 6.34
C PHE A 144 15.73 -6.64 7.08
N LYS A 145 15.33 -6.22 8.29
CA LYS A 145 14.37 -6.99 9.12
C LYS A 145 12.95 -6.90 8.54
N PRO A 146 12.12 -7.96 8.67
CA PRO A 146 10.74 -7.98 8.17
C PRO A 146 9.89 -6.79 8.63
N GLU A 147 10.09 -6.33 9.89
CA GLU A 147 9.33 -5.22 10.47
C GLU A 147 9.58 -3.88 9.75
N VAL A 148 10.75 -3.72 9.15
CA VAL A 148 11.16 -2.49 8.46
C VAL A 148 10.82 -2.53 6.97
N ILE A 149 10.85 -3.71 6.37
CA ILE A 149 10.71 -3.87 4.92
C ILE A 149 9.32 -3.45 4.44
N TRP A 150 8.26 -3.87 5.12
CA TRP A 150 6.90 -3.53 4.70
C TRP A 150 6.65 -2.01 4.69
N PRO A 151 6.84 -1.28 5.79
CA PRO A 151 6.64 0.17 5.75
C PRO A 151 7.56 0.84 4.73
N LEU A 152 8.82 0.44 4.66
CA LEU A 152 9.81 1.08 3.80
C LEU A 152 9.48 0.89 2.30
N SER A 153 9.03 -0.30 1.88
CA SER A 153 8.70 -0.57 0.48
C SER A 153 7.51 0.27 -0.01
N PHE A 154 6.48 0.44 0.81
CA PHE A 154 5.33 1.28 0.46
C PHE A 154 5.66 2.77 0.55
N LEU A 155 6.46 3.20 1.54
CA LEU A 155 6.92 4.58 1.63
C LEU A 155 7.80 4.98 0.45
N LEU A 156 8.71 4.11 0.01
CA LEU A 156 9.52 4.35 -1.18
C LEU A 156 8.64 4.51 -2.42
N SER A 157 7.67 3.62 -2.60
CA SER A 157 6.75 3.70 -3.72
C SER A 157 5.87 4.95 -3.66
N ALA A 158 5.35 5.32 -2.49
CA ALA A 158 4.58 6.54 -2.30
C ALA A 158 5.42 7.80 -2.57
N SER A 159 6.68 7.82 -2.13
CA SER A 159 7.60 8.93 -2.38
C SER A 159 7.89 9.10 -3.87
N CYS A 160 8.11 8.00 -4.60
CA CYS A 160 8.27 8.03 -6.05
C CYS A 160 7.01 8.57 -6.76
N LEU A 161 5.81 8.22 -6.25
CA LEU A 161 4.55 8.76 -6.77
C LEU A 161 4.44 10.27 -6.56
N VAL A 162 4.78 10.75 -5.37
CA VAL A 162 4.75 12.20 -5.07
C VAL A 162 5.70 12.96 -5.99
N ILE A 163 6.92 12.45 -6.20
CA ILE A 163 7.87 13.04 -7.14
C ILE A 163 7.29 13.05 -8.57
N TYR A 164 6.73 11.92 -9.01
CA TYR A 164 6.11 11.82 -10.34
C TYR A 164 4.97 12.85 -10.52
N PHE A 165 4.13 13.06 -9.49
CA PHE A 165 3.08 14.09 -9.56
C PHE A 165 3.65 15.51 -9.55
N ALA A 166 4.72 15.76 -8.80
CA ALA A 166 5.37 17.07 -8.77
C ALA A 166 5.99 17.47 -10.12
N ASP A 167 6.47 16.49 -10.89
CA ASP A 167 7.02 16.73 -12.24
C ASP A 167 5.92 16.96 -13.30
N LEU A 168 4.65 16.68 -12.98
CA LEU A 168 3.51 16.88 -13.90
C LEU A 168 2.82 18.24 -13.73
N VAL A 169 3.14 18.99 -12.68
CA VAL A 169 2.58 20.32 -12.36
C VAL A 169 3.54 21.40 -12.84
#